data_cf728f2c7d167179460392b408612d16
#
_entry.id   cf728f2c7d167179460392b408612d16
#
_cell.length_a   1.000
_cell.length_b   1.000
_cell.length_c   1.000
_cell.angle_alpha   90.00
_cell.angle_beta   90.00
_cell.angle_gamma   90.00
#
_symmetry.space_group_name_H-M   'P 1'
#
loop_
_entity.id
_entity.type
_entity.pdbx_description
1 polymer ?
#
loop_
_entity_poly.entity_id
_entity_poly.type
_entity_poly.pdbx_seq_one_letter_code
_entity_poly.pdbx_strand_id
1 'polypeptide(L)'
;VAYGDSEIAIFEGTQKPKLTQEIPLTGEAKSIFNNNKYVGVVYSNNDENLTHHVAVYDMHGFTVMEKDFSQEYTEIGFLSNNEVCILNDHSCDIYTVRGIYKFHYDFDEELYKVISGGTGLNYTIILENSTEKVRLK
;
A
#
# COMPACT_ATOMS: atom_id res chain seq x y z
N VAL A 1 -9.66 -8.35 -8.77
CA VAL A 1 -10.22 -7.09 -8.25
C VAL A 1 -10.46 -6.14 -9.41
N ALA A 2 -11.65 -5.58 -9.47
CA ALA A 2 -12.00 -4.52 -10.42
C ALA A 2 -12.53 -3.32 -9.62
N TYR A 3 -12.35 -2.11 -10.13
CA TYR A 3 -12.82 -0.92 -9.46
C TYR A 3 -13.39 0.09 -10.45
N GLY A 4 -14.35 0.86 -9.98
CA GLY A 4 -14.92 1.99 -10.70
C GLY A 4 -14.88 3.24 -9.84
N ASP A 5 -15.69 4.25 -10.18
CA ASP A 5 -15.68 5.54 -9.46
C ASP A 5 -16.29 5.46 -8.07
N SER A 6 -17.12 4.46 -7.79
CA SER A 6 -17.89 4.38 -6.55
C SER A 6 -17.71 3.09 -5.76
N GLU A 7 -17.05 2.08 -6.30
CA GLU A 7 -16.92 0.79 -5.62
C GLU A 7 -15.73 -0.04 -6.10
N ILE A 8 -15.35 -1.01 -5.28
CA ILE A 8 -14.39 -2.05 -5.60
C ILE A 8 -15.15 -3.38 -5.64
N ALA A 9 -15.01 -4.12 -6.71
CA ALA A 9 -15.61 -5.44 -6.85
C ALA A 9 -14.52 -6.52 -6.77
N ILE A 10 -14.77 -7.54 -5.97
CA ILE A 10 -13.86 -8.67 -5.77
C ILE A 10 -14.45 -9.90 -6.45
N PHE A 11 -13.66 -10.50 -7.33
CA PHE A 11 -14.05 -11.71 -8.07
C PHE A 11 -13.16 -12.89 -7.68
N GLU A 12 -13.73 -14.08 -7.61
CA GLU A 12 -13.01 -15.33 -7.45
C GLU A 12 -13.15 -16.22 -8.68
N GLY A 13 -12.10 -16.98 -8.96
CA GLY A 13 -12.03 -17.89 -10.09
C GLY A 13 -11.28 -17.32 -11.27
N THR A 14 -10.63 -18.20 -12.04
CA THR A 14 -9.79 -17.82 -13.18
C THR A 14 -10.46 -17.99 -14.54
N GLN A 15 -11.33 -19.00 -14.69
CA GLN A 15 -12.02 -19.29 -15.94
C GLN A 15 -13.43 -18.70 -15.99
N LYS A 16 -14.14 -18.73 -14.86
CA LYS A 16 -15.46 -18.12 -14.71
C LYS A 16 -15.47 -17.30 -13.43
N PRO A 17 -14.96 -16.05 -13.48
CA PRO A 17 -14.91 -15.21 -12.30
C PRO A 17 -16.31 -14.98 -11.72
N LYS A 18 -16.41 -15.13 -10.40
CA LYS A 18 -17.65 -14.90 -9.68
C LYS A 18 -17.47 -13.73 -8.73
N LEU A 19 -18.40 -12.78 -8.78
CA LEU A 19 -18.42 -11.66 -7.85
C LEU A 19 -18.68 -12.18 -6.43
N THR A 20 -17.72 -11.92 -5.52
CA THR A 20 -17.83 -12.38 -4.13
C THR A 20 -18.06 -11.21 -3.16
N GLN A 21 -17.55 -10.03 -3.46
CA GLN A 21 -17.69 -8.85 -2.60
C GLN A 21 -17.74 -7.56 -3.41
N GLU A 22 -18.45 -6.57 -2.87
CA GLU A 22 -18.44 -5.20 -3.32
C GLU A 22 -18.10 -4.30 -2.14
N ILE A 23 -17.14 -3.40 -2.32
CA ILE A 23 -16.72 -2.45 -1.29
C ILE A 23 -17.06 -1.04 -1.80
N PRO A 24 -18.02 -0.34 -1.18
CA PRO A 24 -18.34 1.02 -1.58
C PRO A 24 -17.21 1.96 -1.22
N LEU A 25 -16.86 2.88 -2.12
CA LEU A 25 -15.89 3.93 -1.87
C LEU A 25 -16.57 5.12 -1.21
N THR A 26 -15.92 5.66 -0.17
CA THR A 26 -16.46 6.78 0.62
C THR A 26 -16.08 8.15 0.06
N GLY A 27 -15.27 8.18 -0.98
CA GLY A 27 -14.79 9.40 -1.60
C GLY A 27 -14.07 9.10 -2.89
N GLU A 28 -13.41 10.11 -3.46
CA GLU A 28 -12.59 9.94 -4.66
C GLU A 28 -11.27 9.26 -4.32
N ALA A 29 -11.01 8.13 -4.95
CA ALA A 29 -9.79 7.38 -4.75
C ALA A 29 -8.64 8.01 -5.54
N LYS A 30 -7.54 8.35 -4.86
CA LYS A 30 -6.31 8.81 -5.47
C LYS A 30 -5.48 7.64 -5.98
N SER A 31 -5.43 6.55 -5.22
CA SER A 31 -4.69 5.34 -5.56
C SER A 31 -5.43 4.11 -5.09
N ILE A 32 -5.32 3.04 -5.87
CA ILE A 32 -5.84 1.72 -5.49
C ILE A 32 -4.71 0.73 -5.74
N PHE A 33 -4.43 -0.10 -4.73
CA PHE A 33 -3.39 -1.11 -4.82
C PHE A 33 -3.90 -2.42 -4.23
N ASN A 34 -3.44 -3.53 -4.75
CA ASN A 34 -3.93 -4.83 -4.31
C ASN A 34 -2.90 -5.94 -4.50
N ASN A 35 -3.13 -7.03 -3.79
CA ASN A 35 -2.50 -8.31 -4.03
C ASN A 35 -3.58 -9.40 -3.98
N ASN A 36 -3.20 -10.67 -3.85
CA ASN A 36 -4.17 -11.76 -3.81
C ASN A 36 -4.90 -11.92 -2.47
N LYS A 37 -4.58 -11.11 -1.46
CA LYS A 37 -5.17 -11.19 -0.12
C LYS A 37 -5.84 -9.90 0.34
N TYR A 38 -5.39 -8.76 -0.16
CA TYR A 38 -5.83 -7.44 0.33
C TYR A 38 -6.01 -6.46 -0.81
N VAL A 39 -6.87 -5.47 -0.58
CA VAL A 39 -7.00 -4.31 -1.44
C VAL A 39 -6.90 -3.05 -0.59
N GLY A 40 -6.12 -2.10 -1.06
CA GLY A 40 -5.92 -0.81 -0.39
C GLY A 40 -6.42 0.34 -1.25
N VAL A 41 -6.96 1.35 -0.59
CA VAL A 41 -7.44 2.57 -1.23
C VAL A 41 -6.85 3.77 -0.53
N VAL A 42 -6.35 4.72 -1.30
CA VAL A 42 -5.92 6.01 -0.77
C VAL A 42 -6.91 7.06 -1.23
N TYR A 43 -7.53 7.73 -0.27
CA TYR A 43 -8.38 8.89 -0.50
C TYR A 43 -7.59 10.15 -0.19
N SER A 44 -7.70 11.16 -1.03
CA SER A 44 -7.11 12.47 -0.76
C SER A 44 -8.19 13.42 -0.31
N ASN A 45 -7.97 14.05 0.84
CA ASN A 45 -8.79 15.16 1.27
C ASN A 45 -8.24 16.44 0.63
N ASN A 46 -9.13 17.23 0.01
CA ASN A 46 -8.78 18.52 -0.60
C ASN A 46 -8.75 19.63 0.45
N ASP A 47 -8.34 19.34 1.67
CA ASP A 47 -8.20 20.34 2.70
C ASP A 47 -6.80 20.99 2.63
N GLU A 48 -6.61 22.05 3.41
CA GLU A 48 -5.34 22.80 3.42
C GLU A 48 -4.15 21.97 3.91
N ASN A 49 -4.40 20.87 4.62
CA ASN A 49 -3.38 20.01 5.21
C ASN A 49 -2.93 18.88 4.29
N LEU A 50 -3.54 18.71 3.12
CA LEU A 50 -3.21 17.65 2.15
C LEU A 50 -3.11 16.27 2.79
N THR A 51 -4.07 15.94 3.66
CA THR A 51 -4.10 14.66 4.35
C THR A 51 -4.59 13.56 3.42
N HIS A 52 -3.95 12.41 3.46
CA HIS A 52 -4.37 11.20 2.77
C HIS A 52 -4.94 10.21 3.77
N HIS A 53 -6.02 9.54 3.38
CA HIS A 53 -6.62 8.47 4.17
C HIS A 53 -6.41 7.14 3.45
N VAL A 54 -5.81 6.17 4.14
CA VAL A 54 -5.58 4.82 3.62
C VAL A 54 -6.54 3.85 4.31
N ALA A 55 -7.25 3.07 3.52
CA ALA A 55 -8.07 1.97 4.00
C ALA A 55 -7.63 0.67 3.32
N VAL A 56 -7.44 -0.39 4.09
CA VAL A 56 -7.09 -1.72 3.58
C VAL A 56 -8.20 -2.69 3.96
N TYR A 57 -8.65 -3.45 2.99
CA TYR A 57 -9.71 -4.46 3.13
C TYR A 57 -9.16 -5.83 2.78
N ASP A 58 -9.69 -6.87 3.44
CA ASP A 58 -9.44 -8.25 3.01
C ASP A 58 -10.38 -8.63 1.87
N MET A 59 -10.26 -9.85 1.36
CA MET A 59 -11.07 -10.33 0.23
C MET A 59 -12.52 -10.65 0.62
N HIS A 60 -12.87 -10.54 1.90
CA HIS A 60 -14.25 -10.63 2.39
C HIS A 60 -14.90 -9.25 2.57
N GLY A 61 -14.15 -8.18 2.27
CA GLY A 61 -14.64 -6.81 2.39
C GLY A 61 -14.53 -6.22 3.79
N PHE A 62 -13.88 -6.90 4.72
CA PHE A 62 -13.67 -6.39 6.07
C PHE A 62 -12.48 -5.43 6.09
N THR A 63 -12.64 -4.33 6.83
CA THR A 63 -11.58 -3.34 7.04
C THR A 63 -10.50 -3.92 7.95
N VAL A 64 -9.27 -3.98 7.44
CA VAL A 64 -8.10 -4.47 8.17
C VAL A 64 -7.33 -3.31 8.78
N MET A 65 -7.29 -2.18 8.09
CA MET A 65 -6.57 -0.99 8.50
C MET A 65 -7.27 0.26 7.99
N GLU A 66 -7.29 1.30 8.82
CA GLU A 66 -7.58 2.67 8.38
C GLU A 66 -6.58 3.61 9.05
N LYS A 67 -5.98 4.50 8.27
CA LYS A 67 -4.95 5.40 8.79
C LYS A 67 -4.84 6.66 7.93
N ASP A 68 -4.60 7.80 8.58
CA ASP A 68 -4.29 9.05 7.92
C ASP A 68 -2.78 9.27 7.90
N PHE A 69 -2.29 9.85 6.81
CA PHE A 69 -0.92 10.31 6.74
C PHE A 69 -0.86 11.63 5.94
N SER A 70 0.10 12.48 6.28
CA SER A 70 0.19 13.83 5.74
C SER A 70 1.34 14.03 4.75
N GLN A 71 2.16 13.00 4.53
CA GLN A 71 3.29 13.12 3.61
C GLN A 71 2.87 12.86 2.17
N GLU A 72 3.56 13.50 1.24
CA GLU A 72 3.41 13.18 -0.17
C GLU A 72 4.05 11.81 -0.47
N TYR A 73 3.57 11.16 -1.51
CA TYR A 73 4.11 9.87 -1.96
C TYR A 73 4.10 9.77 -3.47
N THR A 74 5.02 8.99 -4.03
CA THR A 74 5.06 8.70 -5.47
C THR A 74 4.42 7.35 -5.77
N GLU A 75 4.52 6.40 -4.84
CA GLU A 75 3.97 5.06 -5.01
C GLU A 75 3.56 4.49 -3.66
N ILE A 76 2.50 3.69 -3.65
CA ILE A 76 2.06 2.92 -2.50
C ILE A 76 1.68 1.52 -2.98
N GLY A 77 2.00 0.51 -2.20
CA GLY A 77 1.68 -0.87 -2.57
C GLY A 77 1.93 -1.85 -1.44
N PHE A 78 1.66 -3.13 -1.72
CA PHE A 78 1.98 -4.22 -0.81
C PHE A 78 3.32 -4.85 -1.19
N LEU A 79 4.13 -5.13 -0.19
CA LEU A 79 5.31 -5.98 -0.34
C LEU A 79 4.88 -7.46 -0.36
N SER A 80 5.80 -8.35 -0.70
CA SER A 80 5.51 -9.79 -0.79
C SER A 80 5.04 -10.42 0.52
N ASN A 81 5.36 -9.80 1.64
CA ASN A 81 4.93 -10.21 2.99
C ASN A 81 3.65 -9.50 3.46
N ASN A 82 2.90 -8.86 2.54
CA ASN A 82 1.67 -8.11 2.78
C ASN A 82 1.85 -6.80 3.57
N GLU A 83 3.07 -6.36 3.82
CA GLU A 83 3.30 -5.06 4.44
C GLU A 83 3.00 -3.93 3.45
N VAL A 84 2.52 -2.81 3.97
CA VAL A 84 2.23 -1.62 3.16
C VAL A 84 3.49 -0.77 3.06
N CYS A 85 3.90 -0.48 1.84
CA CYS A 85 5.08 0.33 1.55
C CYS A 85 4.66 1.62 0.86
N ILE A 86 5.03 2.74 1.46
CA ILE A 86 4.81 4.08 0.90
C ILE A 86 6.16 4.62 0.46
N LEU A 87 6.29 4.88 -0.83
CA LEU A 87 7.53 5.38 -1.42
C LEU A 87 7.41 6.86 -1.76
N ASN A 88 8.50 7.59 -1.52
CA ASN A 88 8.73 8.90 -2.06
C ASN A 88 10.08 8.88 -2.81
N ASP A 89 10.46 9.98 -3.46
CA ASP A 89 11.69 10.00 -4.29
C ASP A 89 12.95 9.60 -3.53
N HIS A 90 13.04 9.95 -2.25
CA HIS A 90 14.23 9.70 -1.41
C HIS A 90 13.91 9.03 -0.07
N SER A 91 12.73 8.49 0.09
CA SER A 91 12.34 7.89 1.36
C SER A 91 11.33 6.77 1.20
N CYS A 92 11.24 5.91 2.21
CA CYS A 92 10.19 4.91 2.30
C CYS A 92 9.67 4.80 3.74
N ASP A 93 8.41 4.43 3.86
CA ASP A 93 7.75 4.11 5.12
C ASP A 93 7.10 2.74 5.00
N ILE A 94 7.30 1.90 6.00
CA ILE A 94 6.76 0.55 6.03
C ILE A 94 5.83 0.40 7.22
N TYR A 95 4.64 -0.14 6.95
CA TYR A 95 3.61 -0.47 7.94
C TYR A 95 3.22 -1.92 7.80
N THR A 96 2.84 -2.56 8.91
CA THR A 96 2.17 -3.86 8.81
C THR A 96 0.82 -3.68 8.10
N VAL A 97 0.21 -4.76 7.65
CA VAL A 97 -1.10 -4.69 6.99
C VAL A 97 -2.19 -4.12 7.93
N ARG A 98 -1.98 -4.19 9.23
CA ARG A 98 -2.88 -3.63 10.24
C ARG A 98 -2.58 -2.18 10.62
N GLY A 99 -1.60 -1.56 9.95
CA GLY A 99 -1.26 -0.16 10.14
C GLY A 99 -0.28 0.14 11.25
N ILE A 100 0.39 -0.88 11.78
CA ILE A 100 1.47 -0.67 12.77
C ILE A 100 2.72 -0.20 12.04
N TYR A 101 3.21 0.97 12.40
CA TYR A 101 4.40 1.56 11.82
C TYR A 101 5.63 0.72 12.16
N LYS A 102 6.44 0.39 11.15
CA LYS A 102 7.68 -0.37 11.32
C LYS A 102 8.91 0.51 11.26
N PHE A 103 9.10 1.23 10.14
CA PHE A 103 10.24 2.13 10.02
C PHE A 103 10.06 3.13 8.88
N HIS A 104 10.84 4.20 8.97
CA HIS A 104 11.05 5.19 7.94
C HIS A 104 12.54 5.22 7.61
N TYR A 105 12.89 5.34 6.34
CA TYR A 105 14.28 5.43 5.92
C TYR A 105 14.44 6.48 4.82
N ASP A 106 15.44 7.36 4.97
CA ASP A 106 15.79 8.37 3.99
C ASP A 106 17.04 7.93 3.22
N PHE A 107 17.09 8.22 1.92
CA PHE A 107 18.20 7.87 1.04
C PHE A 107 18.76 9.11 0.37
N ASP A 108 20.08 9.11 0.11
CA ASP A 108 20.75 10.19 -0.62
C ASP A 108 20.48 10.13 -2.12
N GLU A 109 20.21 8.93 -2.64
CA GLU A 109 19.89 8.69 -4.05
C GLU A 109 18.39 8.54 -4.24
N GLU A 110 17.95 8.65 -5.49
CA GLU A 110 16.55 8.39 -5.85
C GLU A 110 16.20 6.92 -5.60
N LEU A 111 15.07 6.71 -4.94
CA LEU A 111 14.58 5.39 -4.58
C LEU A 111 13.71 4.82 -5.70
N TYR A 112 14.05 3.63 -6.20
CA TYR A 112 13.27 2.95 -7.22
C TYR A 112 12.34 1.90 -6.67
N LYS A 113 12.83 1.05 -5.74
CA LYS A 113 12.03 -0.08 -5.28
C LYS A 113 12.49 -0.59 -3.91
N VAL A 114 11.53 -1.09 -3.14
CA VAL A 114 11.76 -1.82 -1.89
C VAL A 114 11.24 -3.24 -2.06
N ILE A 115 12.06 -4.22 -1.70
CA ILE A 115 11.72 -5.64 -1.79
C ILE A 115 11.84 -6.24 -0.39
N SER A 116 10.78 -6.91 0.07
CA SER A 116 10.81 -7.66 1.32
C SER A 116 11.53 -8.99 1.15
N GLY A 117 12.36 -9.34 2.14
CA GLY A 117 13.01 -10.66 2.21
C GLY A 117 12.09 -11.78 2.69
N GLY A 118 10.80 -11.49 2.94
CA GLY A 118 9.82 -12.50 3.33
C GLY A 118 9.69 -12.75 4.83
N THR A 119 10.68 -12.38 5.62
CA THR A 119 10.66 -12.59 7.08
C THR A 119 10.11 -11.40 7.87
N GLY A 120 9.91 -10.25 7.21
CA GLY A 120 9.56 -9.00 7.87
C GLY A 120 10.71 -8.33 8.60
N LEU A 121 11.93 -8.87 8.49
CA LEU A 121 13.13 -8.33 9.13
C LEU A 121 14.19 -7.86 8.13
N ASN A 122 14.12 -8.30 6.89
CA ASN A 122 15.09 -7.98 5.86
C ASN A 122 14.43 -7.33 4.66
N TYR A 123 15.05 -6.29 4.14
CA TYR A 123 14.58 -5.57 2.96
C TYR A 123 15.74 -5.29 2.02
N THR A 124 15.48 -5.36 0.73
CA THR A 124 16.42 -4.92 -0.30
C THR A 124 15.90 -3.62 -0.89
N ILE A 125 16.74 -2.60 -0.87
CA ILE A 125 16.41 -1.25 -1.35
C ILE A 125 17.16 -1.03 -2.65
N ILE A 126 16.45 -0.75 -3.72
CA ILE A 126 17.04 -0.47 -5.03
C ILE A 126 17.00 1.04 -5.27
N LEU A 127 18.18 1.62 -5.36
CA LEU A 127 18.40 3.03 -5.60
C LEU A 127 18.92 3.26 -7.04
N GLU A 128 19.03 4.52 -7.44
CA GLU A 128 19.45 4.88 -8.80
C GLU A 128 20.79 4.28 -9.21
N ASN A 129 21.78 4.32 -8.31
CA ASN A 129 23.15 3.85 -8.60
C ASN A 129 23.65 2.72 -7.68
N SER A 130 22.82 2.26 -6.77
CA SER A 130 23.24 1.27 -5.76
C SER A 130 22.09 0.42 -5.26
N THR A 131 22.43 -0.61 -4.51
CA THR A 131 21.46 -1.46 -3.82
C THR A 131 21.89 -1.58 -2.36
N GLU A 132 20.95 -1.36 -1.45
CA GLU A 132 21.20 -1.48 -0.01
C GLU A 132 20.34 -2.60 0.58
N LYS A 133 20.85 -3.24 1.62
CA LYS A 133 20.12 -4.23 2.39
C LYS A 133 19.89 -3.70 3.79
N VAL A 134 18.64 -3.69 4.22
CA VAL A 134 18.26 -3.24 5.56
C VAL A 134 17.78 -4.44 6.36
N ARG A 135 18.33 -4.60 7.55
CA ARG A 135 17.91 -5.64 8.50
C ARG A 135 17.39 -4.98 9.78
N LEU A 136 16.19 -5.32 10.15
CA LEU A 136 15.60 -4.88 11.42
C LEU A 136 16.07 -5.81 12.55
N LYS A 137 16.37 -5.22 13.68
CA LYS A 137 16.80 -5.97 14.88
C LYS A 137 15.60 -6.29 15.77
#